data_5ef53a4ad453bfdde60021c121d13e78
#
_entry.id   5ef53a4ad453bfdde60021c121d13e78
#
_cell.length_a   1.000
_cell.length_b   1.000
_cell.length_c   1.000
_cell.angle_alpha   90.00
_cell.angle_beta   90.00
_cell.angle_gamma   90.00
#
_symmetry.space_group_name_H-M   'P 1'
#
loop_
_entity.id
_entity.type
_entity.pdbx_description
1 polymer ?
#
loop_
_entity_poly.entity_id
_entity_poly.type
_entity_poly.pdbx_seq_one_letter_code
_entity_poly.pdbx_strand_id
1 'polypeptide(L)'
;MSKRILFVCLGNICRSPLAEGIARDLDRSHSFDSAGLSGYHQGERPCKGSLAVAKKYGVSLEGIVSRPIRYSKDNDFDLIVCMDSQNFQDLLSLG
;
A
#
# COMPACT_ATOMS: atom_id res chain seq x y z
N MET A 1 0.43 21.16 6.05
CA MET A 1 -0.82 20.37 6.05
C MET A 1 -0.52 18.93 5.72
N SER A 2 -1.17 18.01 6.41
CA SER A 2 -0.94 16.60 6.12
C SER A 2 -1.68 16.18 4.86
N LYS A 3 -1.08 15.24 4.14
CA LYS A 3 -1.66 14.61 2.96
C LYS A 3 -1.99 13.17 3.27
N ARG A 4 -2.96 12.61 2.56
CA ARG A 4 -3.32 11.20 2.63
C ARG A 4 -2.83 10.53 1.34
N ILE A 5 -1.94 9.56 1.49
CA ILE A 5 -1.27 8.91 0.37
C ILE A 5 -1.55 7.41 0.41
N LEU A 6 -1.98 6.85 -0.72
CA LEU A 6 -2.29 5.43 -0.87
C LEU A 6 -1.30 4.79 -1.84
N PHE A 7 -0.66 3.72 -1.39
CA PHE A 7 0.19 2.89 -2.25
C PHE A 7 -0.60 1.69 -2.76
N VAL A 8 -0.52 1.41 -4.05
CA VAL A 8 -1.31 0.37 -4.69
C VAL A 8 -0.42 -0.59 -5.47
N CYS A 9 -0.60 -1.88 -5.23
CA CYS A 9 -0.03 -2.94 -6.08
C CYS A 9 -1.11 -3.98 -6.33
N LEU A 10 -0.76 -5.07 -7.02
CA LEU A 10 -1.77 -6.06 -7.41
C LEU A 10 -2.43 -6.71 -6.19
N GLY A 11 -1.64 -7.33 -5.32
CA GLY A 11 -2.17 -8.12 -4.20
C GLY A 11 -2.14 -7.45 -2.84
N ASN A 12 -1.45 -6.33 -2.71
CA ASN A 12 -1.27 -5.61 -1.43
C ASN A 12 -0.64 -6.51 -0.35
N ILE A 13 0.31 -7.35 -0.72
CA ILE A 13 1.03 -8.20 0.25
C ILE A 13 2.54 -8.01 0.21
N CYS A 14 3.11 -7.49 -0.86
CA CYS A 14 4.56 -7.33 -0.97
C CYS A 14 4.95 -5.87 -1.11
N ARG A 15 4.80 -5.30 -2.32
CA ARG A 15 5.34 -3.98 -2.64
C ARG A 15 4.66 -2.83 -1.91
N SER A 16 3.34 -2.74 -1.99
CA SER A 16 2.64 -1.60 -1.39
C SER A 16 2.65 -1.59 0.13
N PRO A 17 2.55 -2.75 0.84
CA PRO A 17 2.71 -2.71 2.30
C PRO A 17 4.10 -2.26 2.73
N LEU A 18 5.14 -2.68 2.00
CA LEU A 18 6.50 -2.26 2.31
C LEU A 18 6.66 -0.76 2.07
N ALA A 19 6.12 -0.23 0.97
CA ALA A 19 6.15 1.20 0.68
C ALA A 19 5.44 1.99 1.78
N GLU A 20 4.28 1.51 2.23
CA GLU A 20 3.53 2.15 3.32
C GLU A 20 4.35 2.21 4.60
N GLY A 21 4.97 1.10 4.98
CA GLY A 21 5.77 1.05 6.20
C GLY A 21 6.99 1.96 6.13
N ILE A 22 7.69 1.97 5.01
CA ILE A 22 8.85 2.83 4.81
C ILE A 22 8.44 4.30 4.86
N ALA A 23 7.36 4.65 4.18
CA ALA A 23 6.88 6.04 4.15
C ALA A 23 6.50 6.53 5.55
N ARG A 24 5.80 5.70 6.33
CA ARG A 24 5.45 6.04 7.71
C ARG A 24 6.69 6.29 8.57
N ASP A 25 7.73 5.49 8.34
CA ASP A 25 8.97 5.62 9.11
C ASP A 25 9.73 6.90 8.73
N LEU A 26 9.70 7.27 7.46
CA LEU A 26 10.44 8.42 6.96
C LEU A 26 9.74 9.76 7.22
N ASP A 27 8.41 9.78 7.21
CA ASP A 27 7.66 11.02 7.30
C ASP A 27 6.34 10.82 8.05
N ARG A 28 6.30 11.31 9.27
CA ARG A 28 5.11 11.18 10.12
C ARG A 28 4.14 12.36 9.97
N SER A 29 4.47 13.32 9.12
CA SER A 29 3.59 14.49 8.90
C SER A 29 2.42 14.19 7.98
N HIS A 30 2.47 13.06 7.25
CA HIS A 30 1.41 12.64 6.34
C HIS A 30 0.84 11.29 6.75
N SER A 31 -0.35 10.98 6.25
CA SER A 31 -1.00 9.69 6.46
C SER A 31 -0.74 8.78 5.27
N PHE A 32 -0.35 7.54 5.53
CA PHE A 32 -0.05 6.56 4.49
C PHE A 32 -0.90 5.31 4.69
N ASP A 33 -1.31 4.71 3.57
CA ASP A 33 -2.05 3.46 3.58
C ASP A 33 -1.68 2.68 2.32
N SER A 34 -2.17 1.47 2.19
CA SER A 34 -1.94 0.66 1.01
C SER A 34 -3.16 -0.19 0.69
N ALA A 35 -3.30 -0.57 -0.57
CA ALA A 35 -4.40 -1.39 -1.04
C ALA A 35 -3.99 -2.20 -2.27
N GLY A 36 -4.75 -3.24 -2.59
CA GLY A 36 -4.53 -4.08 -3.75
C GLY A 36 -5.59 -3.87 -4.80
N LEU A 37 -5.21 -4.07 -6.05
CA LEU A 37 -6.17 -4.09 -7.16
C LEU A 37 -7.06 -5.34 -7.09
N SER A 38 -6.51 -6.42 -6.49
CA SER A 38 -7.20 -7.69 -6.29
C SER A 38 -7.49 -7.90 -4.80
N GLY A 39 -8.62 -8.52 -4.48
CA GLY A 39 -8.95 -8.92 -3.12
C GLY A 39 -8.47 -10.32 -2.74
N TYR A 40 -7.69 -10.97 -3.61
CA TYR A 40 -7.27 -12.36 -3.42
C TYR A 40 -6.59 -12.63 -2.09
N HIS A 41 -5.76 -11.68 -1.62
CA HIS A 41 -5.00 -11.82 -0.38
C HIS A 41 -5.61 -11.05 0.79
N GLN A 42 -6.88 -10.65 0.69
CA GLN A 42 -7.52 -9.83 1.72
C GLN A 42 -7.35 -10.44 3.12
N GLY A 43 -6.88 -9.62 4.05
CA GLY A 43 -6.66 -10.03 5.43
C GLY A 43 -5.31 -10.69 5.71
N GLU A 44 -4.51 -10.97 4.68
CA GLU A 44 -3.20 -11.58 4.87
C GLU A 44 -2.15 -10.55 5.30
N ARG A 45 -1.19 -11.02 6.07
CA ARG A 45 -0.04 -10.22 6.46
C ARG A 45 0.88 -10.01 5.24
N PRO A 46 1.76 -8.99 5.28
CA PRO A 46 2.72 -8.81 4.20
C PRO A 46 3.55 -10.06 3.92
N CYS A 47 4.00 -10.24 2.68
CA CYS A 47 4.73 -11.43 2.28
C CYS A 47 6.07 -11.54 3.03
N LYS A 48 6.61 -12.76 3.08
CA LYS A 48 7.84 -13.04 3.81
C LYS A 48 9.01 -12.17 3.36
N GLY A 49 9.11 -11.91 2.05
CA GLY A 49 10.17 -11.07 1.51
C GLY A 49 10.10 -9.65 2.03
N SER A 50 8.88 -9.08 2.06
CA SER A 50 8.69 -7.72 2.59
C SER A 50 8.96 -7.66 4.08
N LEU A 51 8.51 -8.66 4.84
CA LEU A 51 8.78 -8.72 6.27
C LEU A 51 10.27 -8.81 6.56
N ALA A 52 11.00 -9.60 5.77
CA ALA A 52 12.45 -9.74 5.92
C ALA A 52 13.18 -8.43 5.61
N VAL A 53 12.81 -7.75 4.54
CA VAL A 53 13.41 -6.46 4.18
C VAL A 53 13.12 -5.41 5.24
N ALA A 54 11.88 -5.34 5.72
CA ALA A 54 11.49 -4.39 6.75
C ALA A 54 12.31 -4.63 8.03
N LYS A 55 12.45 -5.88 8.44
CA LYS A 55 13.23 -6.23 9.63
C LYS A 55 14.69 -5.80 9.48
N LYS A 56 15.26 -6.04 8.29
CA LYS A 56 16.66 -5.69 8.02
C LYS A 56 16.93 -4.19 8.20
N TYR A 57 15.97 -3.35 7.82
CA TYR A 57 16.12 -1.90 7.89
C TYR A 57 15.41 -1.25 9.07
N GLY A 58 14.91 -2.05 10.00
CA GLY A 58 14.28 -1.54 11.21
C GLY A 58 12.92 -0.86 10.98
N VAL A 59 12.22 -1.24 9.92
CA VAL A 59 10.91 -0.71 9.58
C VAL A 59 9.82 -1.65 10.08
N SER A 60 8.80 -1.11 10.74
CA SER A 60 7.67 -1.92 11.23
C SER A 60 6.57 -2.01 10.18
N LEU A 61 6.10 -3.23 9.93
CA LEU A 61 4.90 -3.49 9.14
C LEU A 61 3.76 -3.99 10.01
N GLU A 62 3.87 -3.80 11.32
CA GLU A 62 2.85 -4.25 12.26
C GLU A 62 1.50 -3.57 11.96
N GLY A 63 0.44 -4.35 12.02
CA GLY A 63 -0.91 -3.85 11.76
C GLY A 63 -1.30 -3.75 10.30
N ILE A 64 -0.35 -3.90 9.38
CA ILE A 64 -0.65 -3.84 7.94
C ILE A 64 -1.15 -5.21 7.47
N VAL A 65 -2.34 -5.22 6.87
CA VAL A 65 -2.89 -6.43 6.24
C VAL A 65 -3.42 -6.05 4.86
N SER A 66 -3.45 -7.03 3.97
CA SER A 66 -3.93 -6.83 2.60
C SER A 66 -5.41 -6.46 2.59
N ARG A 67 -5.76 -5.47 1.76
CA ARG A 67 -7.16 -5.12 1.49
C ARG A 67 -7.31 -4.71 0.03
N PRO A 68 -8.48 -4.99 -0.58
CA PRO A 68 -8.71 -4.50 -1.95
C PRO A 68 -8.97 -2.99 -1.92
N ILE A 69 -8.67 -2.33 -3.04
CA ILE A 69 -9.00 -0.91 -3.18
C ILE A 69 -10.52 -0.76 -3.22
N ARG A 70 -11.02 0.28 -2.54
CA ARG A 70 -12.47 0.56 -2.46
C ARG A 70 -12.72 1.87 -3.16
N TYR A 71 -13.19 1.79 -4.39
CA TYR A 71 -13.33 2.94 -5.27
C TYR A 71 -14.04 4.13 -4.60
N SER A 72 -15.16 3.86 -3.92
CA SER A 72 -15.97 4.92 -3.31
C SER A 72 -15.34 5.56 -2.08
N LYS A 73 -14.36 4.89 -1.45
CA LYS A 73 -13.70 5.39 -0.24
C LYS A 73 -12.27 5.84 -0.49
N ASP A 74 -11.60 5.14 -1.39
CA ASP A 74 -10.17 5.36 -1.60
C ASP A 74 -9.89 6.51 -2.58
N ASN A 75 -10.90 7.05 -3.25
CA ASN A 75 -10.72 8.23 -4.08
C ASN A 75 -10.54 9.52 -3.25
N ASP A 76 -10.67 9.45 -1.94
CA ASP A 76 -10.43 10.57 -1.04
C ASP A 76 -8.95 10.84 -0.79
N PHE A 77 -8.06 9.92 -1.20
CA PHE A 77 -6.64 10.14 -1.01
C PHE A 77 -6.14 11.28 -1.88
N ASP A 78 -5.23 12.08 -1.34
CA ASP A 78 -4.63 13.20 -2.07
C ASP A 78 -3.73 12.70 -3.19
N LEU A 79 -3.11 11.54 -3.00
CA LEU A 79 -2.21 10.95 -3.98
C LEU A 79 -2.35 9.43 -3.93
N ILE A 80 -2.45 8.80 -5.09
CA ILE A 80 -2.45 7.34 -5.22
C ILE A 80 -1.20 6.97 -6.02
N VAL A 81 -0.32 6.19 -5.40
CA VAL A 81 0.95 5.79 -6.00
C VAL A 81 0.88 4.31 -6.37
N CYS A 82 0.98 4.03 -7.66
CA CYS A 82 1.00 2.66 -8.17
C CYS A 82 2.43 2.17 -8.24
N MET A 83 2.65 0.90 -7.90
CA MET A 83 4.00 0.35 -7.78
C MET A 83 4.67 0.11 -9.13
N ASP A 84 3.89 -0.03 -10.20
CA ASP A 84 4.43 -0.13 -11.56
C ASP A 84 3.39 0.37 -12.57
N SER A 85 3.79 0.42 -13.86
CA SER A 85 2.92 0.93 -14.91
C SER A 85 1.70 0.03 -15.16
N GLN A 86 1.84 -1.28 -14.94
CA GLN A 86 0.71 -2.19 -15.10
C GLN A 86 -0.34 -1.94 -14.02
N ASN A 87 0.10 -1.72 -12.78
CA ASN A 87 -0.82 -1.36 -11.70
C ASN A 87 -1.57 -0.07 -12.03
N PHE A 88 -0.89 0.90 -12.60
CA PHE A 88 -1.52 2.16 -13.00
C PHE A 88 -2.59 1.94 -14.07
N GLN A 89 -2.29 1.15 -15.10
CA GLN A 89 -3.25 0.83 -16.16
C GLN A 89 -4.46 0.09 -15.60
N ASP A 90 -4.22 -0.88 -14.72
CA ASP A 90 -5.29 -1.65 -14.11
C ASP A 90 -6.19 -0.77 -13.24
N LEU A 91 -5.60 0.18 -12.51
CA LEU A 91 -6.35 1.12 -11.69
C LEU A 91 -7.24 2.01 -12.57
N LEU A 92 -6.72 2.51 -13.69
CA LEU A 92 -7.50 3.33 -14.61
C LEU A 92 -8.70 2.56 -15.15
N SER A 93 -8.56 1.25 -15.38
CA SER A 93 -9.65 0.44 -15.92
C SER A 93 -10.78 0.20 -14.92
N LEU A 94 -10.53 0.42 -13.64
CA LEU A 94 -11.58 0.30 -12.61
C LEU A 94 -12.50 1.54 -12.58
N GLY A 95 -12.12 2.57 -13.26
CA GLY A 95 -12.90 3.77 -13.31
C GLY A 95 -12.17 4.99 -12.86
#